data_6d65c752f54ff9ccadf57228151f1060
#
_entry.id   6d65c752f54ff9ccadf57228151f1060
#
_cell.length_a   1.000
_cell.length_b   1.000
_cell.length_c   1.000
_cell.angle_alpha   90.00
_cell.angle_beta   90.00
_cell.angle_gamma   90.00
#
_symmetry.space_group_name_H-M   'P 1'
#
loop_
_entity.id
_entity.type
_entity.pdbx_description
1 polymer ?
#
loop_
_entity_poly.entity_id
_entity_poly.type
_entity_poly.pdbx_seq_one_letter_code
_entity_poly.pdbx_strand_id
1 'polypeptide(L)'
;QWLMLQQDKPNDYVIATGNQISVREFVELSFRAVGIKIGFKGKDTDEIGFVEEINTTEENSLKVGDIILRIDKKYYRPAEVETLLGDARKAENKLGWKPKISVGELAKEMTLSDLRAAKNNKNLKNMNKTDNE
;
A
#
# COMPACT_ATOMS: atom_id res chain seq x y z
N GLN A 1 -17.79 -11.06 6.93
CA GLN A 1 -18.34 -11.11 8.29
C GLN A 1 -19.84 -11.36 8.28
N TRP A 2 -20.61 -10.64 7.43
CA TRP A 2 -22.04 -10.88 7.32
C TRP A 2 -22.37 -12.32 6.93
N LEU A 3 -21.66 -12.91 5.94
CA LEU A 3 -21.83 -14.31 5.56
C LEU A 3 -21.49 -15.30 6.70
N MET A 4 -20.50 -14.99 7.52
CA MET A 4 -20.16 -15.80 8.70
C MET A 4 -21.29 -15.84 9.72
N LEU A 5 -21.94 -14.71 9.92
CA LEU A 5 -23.07 -14.58 10.86
C LEU A 5 -24.38 -15.23 10.35
N GLN A 6 -24.46 -15.58 9.07
CA GLN A 6 -25.62 -16.28 8.49
C GLN A 6 -25.51 -17.82 8.61
N GLN A 7 -24.47 -18.35 9.24
CA GLN A 7 -24.28 -19.79 9.41
C GLN A 7 -24.99 -20.30 10.67
N ASP A 8 -25.54 -21.51 10.59
CA ASP A 8 -26.24 -22.14 11.73
C ASP A 8 -25.33 -22.40 12.94
N LYS A 9 -24.04 -22.57 12.71
CA LYS A 9 -23.04 -22.82 13.76
C LYS A 9 -21.84 -21.91 13.61
N PRO A 10 -21.33 -21.37 14.74
CA PRO A 10 -20.08 -20.59 14.75
C PRO A 10 -18.92 -21.42 14.21
N ASN A 11 -18.04 -20.76 13.44
CA ASN A 11 -16.82 -21.38 12.95
C ASN A 11 -15.76 -20.32 12.63
N ASP A 12 -14.49 -20.73 12.61
CA ASP A 12 -13.36 -19.88 12.27
C ASP A 12 -13.09 -19.93 10.78
N TYR A 13 -12.81 -18.76 10.19
CA TYR A 13 -12.53 -18.61 8.76
C TYR A 13 -11.28 -17.74 8.55
N VAL A 14 -10.38 -18.21 7.70
CA VAL A 14 -9.27 -17.40 7.19
C VAL A 14 -9.79 -16.59 6.00
N ILE A 15 -9.60 -15.28 6.06
CA ILE A 15 -9.92 -14.34 4.99
C ILE A 15 -8.59 -13.84 4.40
N ALA A 16 -8.28 -14.30 3.20
CA ALA A 16 -7.03 -14.00 2.52
C ALA A 16 -7.22 -14.06 1.00
N THR A 17 -6.35 -13.38 0.27
CA THR A 17 -6.35 -13.39 -1.19
C THR A 17 -5.67 -14.61 -1.80
N GLY A 18 -4.87 -15.34 -1.01
CA GLY A 18 -3.99 -16.41 -1.50
C GLY A 18 -2.76 -15.89 -2.26
N ASN A 19 -2.56 -14.59 -2.33
CA ASN A 19 -1.40 -13.94 -2.93
C ASN A 19 -0.63 -13.16 -1.87
N GLN A 20 0.68 -13.33 -1.86
CA GLN A 20 1.59 -12.58 -1.01
C GLN A 20 2.50 -11.73 -1.88
N ILE A 21 2.74 -10.50 -1.46
CA ILE A 21 3.74 -9.61 -2.05
C ILE A 21 4.65 -9.06 -0.95
N SER A 22 5.85 -8.65 -1.33
CA SER A 22 6.75 -7.95 -0.43
C SER A 22 6.29 -6.50 -0.20
N VAL A 23 6.74 -5.90 0.91
CA VAL A 23 6.55 -4.46 1.15
C VAL A 23 7.15 -3.63 0.00
N ARG A 24 8.29 -4.07 -0.55
CA ARG A 24 8.93 -3.43 -1.71
C ARG A 24 7.99 -3.40 -2.92
N GLU A 25 7.40 -4.54 -3.29
CA GLU A 25 6.43 -4.61 -4.39
C GLU A 25 5.20 -3.73 -4.14
N PHE A 26 4.72 -3.66 -2.89
CA PHE A 26 3.60 -2.77 -2.56
C PHE A 26 3.97 -1.30 -2.75
N VAL A 27 5.17 -0.89 -2.33
CA VAL A 27 5.70 0.47 -2.56
C VAL A 27 5.81 0.77 -4.05
N GLU A 28 6.36 -0.15 -4.85
CA GLU A 28 6.46 0.00 -6.32
C GLU A 28 5.08 0.17 -6.97
N LEU A 29 4.10 -0.63 -6.59
CA LEU A 29 2.72 -0.54 -7.08
C LEU A 29 2.09 0.82 -6.74
N SER A 30 2.33 1.31 -5.52
CA SER A 30 1.80 2.59 -5.05
C SER A 30 2.39 3.77 -5.83
N PHE A 31 3.71 3.83 -5.99
CA PHE A 31 4.35 4.90 -6.76
C PHE A 31 4.01 4.84 -8.25
N ARG A 32 3.91 3.64 -8.82
CA ARG A 32 3.47 3.45 -10.21
C ARG A 32 2.06 3.98 -10.44
N ALA A 33 1.16 3.88 -9.46
CA ALA A 33 -0.20 4.40 -9.56
C ALA A 33 -0.27 5.92 -9.77
N VAL A 34 0.78 6.64 -9.40
CA VAL A 34 0.92 8.09 -9.58
C VAL A 34 1.98 8.47 -10.65
N GLY A 35 2.39 7.49 -11.46
CA GLY A 35 3.31 7.70 -12.58
C GLY A 35 4.77 7.89 -12.18
N ILE A 36 5.18 7.40 -11.02
CA ILE A 36 6.55 7.45 -10.54
C ILE A 36 7.12 6.04 -10.49
N LYS A 37 8.31 5.85 -11.06
CA LYS A 37 9.09 4.63 -10.96
C LYS A 37 10.14 4.80 -9.87
N ILE A 38 10.26 3.81 -9.01
CA ILE A 38 11.26 3.81 -7.95
C ILE A 38 12.24 2.67 -8.14
N GLY A 39 13.49 2.92 -7.81
CA GLY A 39 14.57 1.95 -7.72
C GLY A 39 15.00 1.73 -6.28
N PHE A 40 15.66 0.61 -6.02
CA PHE A 40 16.20 0.27 -4.71
C PHE A 40 17.70 0.05 -4.79
N LYS A 41 18.44 0.43 -3.76
CA LYS A 41 19.87 0.14 -3.61
C LYS A 41 20.24 0.00 -2.14
N GLY A 42 21.29 -0.78 -1.87
CA GLY A 42 21.69 -1.15 -0.52
C GLY A 42 21.15 -2.53 -0.12
N LYS A 43 21.36 -2.91 1.13
CA LYS A 43 20.90 -4.17 1.72
C LYS A 43 20.48 -3.94 3.17
N ASP A 44 19.56 -4.76 3.65
CA ASP A 44 19.09 -4.77 5.03
C ASP A 44 18.65 -3.37 5.49
N THR A 45 19.15 -2.90 6.61
CA THR A 45 18.82 -1.58 7.17
C THR A 45 19.40 -0.39 6.40
N ASP A 46 20.34 -0.62 5.49
CA ASP A 46 20.96 0.42 4.66
C ASP A 46 20.29 0.51 3.27
N GLU A 47 19.28 -0.29 3.02
CA GLU A 47 18.49 -0.20 1.79
C GLU A 47 17.72 1.12 1.74
N ILE A 48 17.74 1.74 0.58
CA ILE A 48 16.99 2.96 0.29
C ILE A 48 16.19 2.79 -1.00
N GLY A 49 15.01 3.41 -1.03
CA GLY A 49 14.23 3.61 -2.25
C GLY A 49 14.43 5.04 -2.79
N PHE A 50 14.62 5.16 -4.08
CA PHE A 50 14.84 6.45 -4.75
C PHE A 50 14.00 6.58 -6.01
N VAL A 51 13.73 7.80 -6.42
CA VAL A 51 13.02 8.10 -7.67
C VAL A 51 13.92 7.76 -8.86
N GLU A 52 13.52 6.77 -9.66
CA GLU A 52 14.25 6.37 -10.87
C GLU A 52 13.74 7.12 -12.11
N GLU A 53 12.40 7.30 -12.21
CA GLU A 53 11.77 7.96 -13.35
C GLU A 53 10.46 8.63 -12.91
N ILE A 54 10.11 9.75 -13.55
CA ILE A 54 8.87 10.48 -13.31
C ILE A 54 8.12 10.57 -14.62
N ASN A 55 6.98 9.85 -14.72
CA ASN A 55 6.10 9.75 -15.88
C ASN A 55 4.70 10.32 -15.57
N THR A 56 4.64 11.41 -14.82
CA THR A 56 3.39 12.06 -14.46
C THR A 56 3.37 13.50 -14.92
N THR A 57 2.20 13.98 -15.36
CA THR A 57 1.94 15.40 -15.64
C THR A 57 1.44 16.15 -14.41
N GLU A 58 1.17 15.43 -13.32
CA GLU A 58 0.76 16.02 -12.04
C GLU A 58 1.91 16.84 -11.45
N GLU A 59 1.57 18.04 -10.96
CA GLU A 59 2.53 18.88 -10.24
C GLU A 59 3.07 18.14 -9.00
N ASN A 60 4.37 17.98 -8.94
CA ASN A 60 5.06 17.37 -7.82
C ASN A 60 6.42 18.05 -7.61
N SER A 61 6.99 17.90 -6.41
CA SER A 61 8.29 18.47 -6.05
C SER A 61 9.44 17.47 -6.15
N LEU A 62 9.17 16.22 -6.55
CA LEU A 62 10.16 15.16 -6.63
C LEU A 62 11.07 15.32 -7.85
N LYS A 63 12.31 14.89 -7.71
CA LYS A 63 13.31 14.83 -8.77
C LYS A 63 13.87 13.41 -8.88
N VAL A 64 14.31 13.04 -10.06
CA VAL A 64 15.07 11.79 -10.26
C VAL A 64 16.29 11.80 -9.35
N GLY A 65 16.50 10.72 -8.61
CA GLY A 65 17.55 10.56 -7.60
C GLY A 65 17.12 10.90 -6.18
N ASP A 66 15.97 11.53 -5.95
CA ASP A 66 15.49 11.81 -4.60
C ASP A 66 15.26 10.52 -3.82
N ILE A 67 15.76 10.49 -2.58
CA ILE A 67 15.54 9.37 -1.67
C ILE A 67 14.20 9.56 -1.00
N ILE A 68 13.29 8.62 -1.24
CA ILE A 68 11.91 8.67 -0.78
C ILE A 68 11.57 7.60 0.25
N LEU A 69 12.43 6.61 0.43
CA LEU A 69 12.23 5.51 1.37
C LEU A 69 13.53 5.14 2.06
N ARG A 70 13.46 4.90 3.36
CA ARG A 70 14.54 4.38 4.19
C ARG A 70 14.00 3.34 5.16
N ILE A 71 14.82 2.37 5.53
CA ILE A 71 14.51 1.42 6.59
C ILE A 71 14.99 2.01 7.91
N ASP A 72 14.05 2.24 8.83
CA ASP A 72 14.40 2.70 10.18
C ASP A 72 14.82 1.50 11.04
N LYS A 73 16.05 1.55 11.57
CA LYS A 73 16.63 0.50 12.43
C LYS A 73 15.77 0.20 13.67
N LYS A 74 15.01 1.18 14.16
CA LYS A 74 14.09 1.01 15.29
C LYS A 74 12.99 -0.02 15.01
N TYR A 75 12.56 -0.15 13.77
CA TYR A 75 11.47 -1.06 13.37
C TYR A 75 11.97 -2.34 12.69
N TYR A 76 13.28 -2.46 12.51
CA TYR A 76 13.87 -3.66 11.92
C TYR A 76 13.77 -4.84 12.88
N ARG A 77 13.23 -5.96 12.40
CA ARG A 77 13.06 -7.20 13.15
C ARG A 77 13.87 -8.31 12.48
N PRO A 78 15.01 -8.73 13.06
CA PRO A 78 15.86 -9.74 12.43
C PRO A 78 15.24 -11.15 12.40
N ALA A 79 14.24 -11.42 13.22
CA ALA A 79 13.55 -12.72 13.33
C ALA A 79 12.09 -12.64 12.79
N GLU A 80 11.87 -11.98 11.67
CA GLU A 80 10.55 -11.92 11.02
C GLU A 80 10.25 -13.25 10.30
N VAL A 81 8.97 -13.62 10.22
CA VAL A 81 8.53 -14.79 9.46
C VAL A 81 8.66 -14.50 7.98
N GLU A 82 9.41 -15.36 7.25
CA GLU A 82 9.71 -15.14 5.83
C GLU A 82 8.46 -15.13 4.94
N THR A 83 7.47 -15.99 5.25
CA THR A 83 6.24 -16.10 4.47
C THR A 83 5.04 -16.40 5.37
N LEU A 84 3.94 -15.67 5.15
CA LEU A 84 2.64 -15.94 5.75
C LEU A 84 1.57 -15.88 4.64
N LEU A 85 1.25 -17.06 4.09
CA LEU A 85 0.21 -17.17 3.07
C LEU A 85 -1.07 -17.73 3.70
N GLY A 86 -2.13 -16.94 3.71
CA GLY A 86 -3.44 -17.37 4.20
C GLY A 86 -4.17 -18.27 3.21
N ASP A 87 -4.75 -19.37 3.71
CA ASP A 87 -5.59 -20.29 2.93
C ASP A 87 -7.08 -19.99 3.19
N ALA A 88 -7.74 -19.38 2.22
CA ALA A 88 -9.14 -19.01 2.30
C ALA A 88 -10.10 -20.07 1.74
N ARG A 89 -9.63 -21.27 1.37
CA ARG A 89 -10.48 -22.32 0.75
C ARG A 89 -11.69 -22.70 1.60
N LYS A 90 -11.56 -22.67 2.92
CA LYS A 90 -12.71 -22.93 3.81
C LYS A 90 -13.79 -21.86 3.69
N ALA A 91 -13.41 -20.57 3.61
CA ALA A 91 -14.34 -19.48 3.41
C ALA A 91 -15.01 -19.57 2.03
N GLU A 92 -14.26 -19.91 0.99
CA GLU A 92 -14.80 -20.13 -0.35
C GLU A 92 -15.82 -21.27 -0.36
N ASN A 93 -15.47 -22.44 0.16
CA ASN A 93 -16.29 -23.64 0.11
C ASN A 93 -17.54 -23.55 1.01
N LYS A 94 -17.45 -22.89 2.16
CA LYS A 94 -18.56 -22.82 3.15
C LYS A 94 -19.44 -21.59 2.99
N LEU A 95 -18.83 -20.44 2.65
CA LEU A 95 -19.52 -19.16 2.58
C LEU A 95 -19.75 -18.68 1.15
N GLY A 96 -19.14 -19.33 0.14
CA GLY A 96 -19.10 -18.83 -1.24
C GLY A 96 -18.30 -17.52 -1.39
N TRP A 97 -17.49 -17.17 -0.39
CA TRP A 97 -16.72 -15.93 -0.42
C TRP A 97 -15.42 -16.09 -1.18
N LYS A 98 -15.17 -15.17 -2.10
CA LYS A 98 -13.89 -15.05 -2.84
C LYS A 98 -13.41 -13.60 -2.83
N PRO A 99 -12.08 -13.38 -2.75
CA PRO A 99 -11.53 -12.04 -2.95
C PRO A 99 -11.80 -11.57 -4.38
N LYS A 100 -12.23 -10.32 -4.53
CA LYS A 100 -12.56 -9.72 -5.85
C LYS A 100 -11.56 -8.67 -6.29
N ILE A 101 -10.79 -8.11 -5.34
CA ILE A 101 -9.85 -7.01 -5.57
C ILE A 101 -8.44 -7.57 -5.45
N SER A 102 -7.63 -7.35 -6.47
CA SER A 102 -6.20 -7.68 -6.44
C SER A 102 -5.40 -6.68 -5.61
N VAL A 103 -4.21 -7.08 -5.17
CA VAL A 103 -3.30 -6.17 -4.43
C VAL A 103 -2.93 -4.94 -5.26
N GLY A 104 -2.76 -5.09 -6.58
CA GLY A 104 -2.47 -3.97 -7.47
C GLY A 104 -3.61 -2.97 -7.57
N GLU A 105 -4.86 -3.44 -7.66
CA GLU A 105 -6.04 -2.59 -7.64
C GLU A 105 -6.19 -1.89 -6.30
N LEU A 106 -5.97 -2.61 -5.19
CA LEU A 106 -6.03 -2.05 -3.85
C LEU A 106 -4.97 -0.96 -3.63
N ALA A 107 -3.70 -1.23 -3.98
CA ALA A 107 -2.62 -0.27 -3.89
C ALA A 107 -2.92 1.02 -4.68
N LYS A 108 -3.46 0.87 -5.90
CA LYS A 108 -3.87 2.00 -6.73
C LYS A 108 -5.01 2.80 -6.09
N GLU A 109 -6.06 2.14 -5.63
CA GLU A 109 -7.21 2.79 -4.99
C GLU A 109 -6.78 3.57 -3.74
N MET A 110 -6.01 2.94 -2.84
CA MET A 110 -5.48 3.57 -1.62
C MET A 110 -4.63 4.79 -1.97
N THR A 111 -3.65 4.63 -2.85
CA THR A 111 -2.74 5.72 -3.25
C THR A 111 -3.48 6.91 -3.84
N LEU A 112 -4.43 6.67 -4.76
CA LEU A 112 -5.21 7.75 -5.35
C LEU A 112 -6.17 8.43 -4.37
N SER A 113 -6.69 7.68 -3.39
CA SER A 113 -7.50 8.24 -2.30
C SER A 113 -6.67 9.16 -1.41
N ASP A 114 -5.49 8.69 -0.98
CA ASP A 114 -4.59 9.45 -0.12
C ASP A 114 -4.03 10.69 -0.83
N LEU A 115 -3.71 10.60 -2.11
CA LEU A 115 -3.29 11.74 -2.92
C LEU A 115 -4.39 12.83 -2.98
N ARG A 116 -5.65 12.43 -3.17
CA ARG A 116 -6.79 13.37 -3.15
C ARG A 116 -6.93 14.04 -1.79
N ALA A 117 -6.84 13.26 -0.72
CA ALA A 117 -6.91 13.79 0.65
C ALA A 117 -5.77 14.78 0.92
N ALA A 118 -4.54 14.46 0.51
CA ALA A 118 -3.38 15.34 0.67
C ALA A 118 -3.54 16.67 -0.13
N LYS A 119 -4.03 16.60 -1.37
CA LYS A 119 -4.33 17.80 -2.18
C LYS A 119 -5.39 18.68 -1.54
N ASN A 120 -6.47 18.08 -1.04
CA ASN A 120 -7.53 18.84 -0.35
C ASN A 120 -7.01 19.53 0.91
N ASN A 121 -6.19 18.83 1.71
CA ASN A 121 -5.57 19.40 2.90
C ASN A 121 -4.61 20.55 2.58
N LYS A 122 -3.85 20.46 1.49
CA LYS A 122 -2.97 21.56 1.01
C LYS A 122 -3.79 22.79 0.63
N ASN A 123 -4.89 22.60 -0.10
CA ASN A 123 -5.78 23.68 -0.52
C ASN A 123 -6.42 24.39 0.68
N LEU A 124 -6.93 23.65 1.66
CA LEU A 124 -7.50 24.21 2.89
C LEU A 124 -6.47 25.02 3.69
N LYS A 125 -5.22 24.55 3.79
CA LYS A 125 -4.14 25.29 4.46
C LYS A 125 -3.77 26.57 3.72
N ASN A 126 -3.83 26.59 2.42
CA ASN A 126 -3.53 27.78 1.61
C ASN A 126 -4.66 28.82 1.74
N MET A 127 -5.93 28.40 1.74
CA MET A 127 -7.09 29.30 1.96
C MET A 127 -7.02 29.99 3.33
N ASN A 128 -6.72 29.24 4.39
CA ASN A 128 -6.60 29.79 5.74
C ASN A 128 -5.40 30.74 5.94
N LYS A 129 -4.42 30.74 5.03
CA LYS A 129 -3.31 31.71 5.07
C LYS A 129 -3.67 33.04 4.41
N THR A 130 -4.48 33.00 3.35
CA THR A 130 -4.93 34.20 2.63
C THR A 130 -5.97 35.02 3.43
N ASP A 131 -6.71 34.38 4.36
CA ASP A 131 -7.70 35.07 5.19
C ASP A 131 -7.06 35.78 6.42
N ASN A 132 -5.75 35.65 6.65
CA ASN A 132 -5.02 36.25 7.77
C ASN A 132 -3.98 37.31 7.32
N GLU A 133 -3.97 37.71 6.05
CA GLU A 133 -3.24 38.88 5.52
C GLU A 133 -4.22 40.01 5.14
#